data_f48a06d04dcd2185235169ac7c445237
#
_entry.id   f48a06d04dcd2185235169ac7c445237
#
_cell.length_a   1.000
_cell.length_b   1.000
_cell.length_c   1.000
_cell.angle_alpha   90.00
_cell.angle_beta   90.00
_cell.angle_gamma   90.00
#
_symmetry.space_group_name_H-M   'P 1'
#
loop_
_entity.id
_entity.type
_entity.pdbx_description
1 polymer ?
#
loop_
_entity_poly.entity_id
_entity_poly.type
_entity_poly.pdbx_seq_one_letter_code
_entity_poly.pdbx_strand_id
1 'polypeptide(L)'
;MELKPDQVEVFEYRLVEIAGNVARFVIECSSGTYIRSLAHEMGEKLGCGAHLTEISRTAVGEFSLDQALKLEELAEAARNGKFACCVIKLEHLLPNFPSVTVLPVVEKRVRHGSKFTITLSQLQPGRTEPPPGATTQLDSGEPKPPRLRVFNQQQKLIAIAEAVVPRTYQPTVVFDPLP
;
A
#
# COMPACT_ATOMS: atom_id res chain seq x y z
N MET A 1 -31.53 -11.39 2.61
CA MET A 1 -30.63 -10.23 2.81
C MET A 1 -29.94 -10.03 1.48
N GLU A 2 -30.37 -9.07 0.67
CA GLU A 2 -29.70 -8.76 -0.60
C GLU A 2 -28.36 -8.09 -0.28
N LEU A 3 -27.26 -8.74 -0.67
CA LEU A 3 -25.94 -8.15 -0.59
C LEU A 3 -25.86 -7.03 -1.62
N LYS A 4 -25.54 -5.82 -1.18
CA LYS A 4 -25.25 -4.73 -2.11
C LYS A 4 -23.99 -5.11 -2.90
N PRO A 5 -24.01 -4.94 -4.23
CA PRO A 5 -22.80 -5.17 -5.03
C PRO A 5 -21.72 -4.16 -4.62
N ASP A 6 -20.54 -4.65 -4.27
CA ASP A 6 -19.36 -3.82 -4.06
C ASP A 6 -18.75 -3.46 -5.42
N GLN A 7 -18.47 -2.17 -5.60
CA GLN A 7 -17.78 -1.71 -6.80
C GLN A 7 -16.30 -2.01 -6.65
N VAL A 8 -15.75 -2.80 -7.57
CA VAL A 8 -14.33 -3.13 -7.65
C VAL A 8 -13.76 -2.65 -8.99
N GLU A 9 -12.48 -2.38 -9.02
CA GLU A 9 -11.79 -1.94 -10.21
C GLU A 9 -10.70 -2.94 -10.57
N VAL A 10 -10.66 -3.34 -11.85
CA VAL A 10 -9.64 -4.22 -12.40
C VAL A 10 -8.77 -3.37 -13.33
N PHE A 11 -7.52 -3.16 -12.94
CA PHE A 11 -6.56 -2.31 -13.67
C PHE A 11 -5.88 -3.08 -14.80
N GLU A 12 -5.57 -4.36 -14.57
CA GLU A 12 -5.02 -5.26 -15.56
C GLU A 12 -5.73 -6.62 -15.49
N TYR A 13 -6.07 -7.17 -16.65
CA TYR A 13 -6.59 -8.52 -16.80
C TYR A 13 -5.95 -9.13 -18.05
N ARG A 14 -4.83 -9.80 -17.85
CA ARG A 14 -4.01 -10.31 -18.94
C ARG A 14 -3.95 -11.83 -18.95
N LEU A 15 -4.37 -12.43 -20.06
CA LEU A 15 -4.19 -13.86 -20.32
C LEU A 15 -2.71 -14.14 -20.59
N VAL A 16 -2.13 -15.08 -19.86
CA VAL A 16 -0.72 -15.48 -19.99
C VAL A 16 -0.63 -16.75 -20.83
N GLU A 17 -1.49 -17.73 -20.54
CA GLU A 17 -1.41 -19.06 -21.14
C GLU A 17 -2.78 -19.75 -21.12
N ILE A 18 -3.03 -20.59 -22.12
CA ILE A 18 -4.12 -21.57 -22.13
C ILE A 18 -3.52 -22.94 -22.40
N ALA A 19 -3.76 -23.88 -21.50
CA ALA A 19 -3.35 -25.27 -21.64
C ALA A 19 -4.55 -26.19 -21.39
N GLY A 20 -5.12 -26.74 -22.47
CA GLY A 20 -6.33 -27.56 -22.41
C GLY A 20 -7.52 -26.73 -21.85
N ASN A 21 -8.03 -27.16 -20.70
CA ASN A 21 -9.14 -26.48 -19.99
C ASN A 21 -8.68 -25.52 -18.87
N VAL A 22 -7.38 -25.24 -18.77
CA VAL A 22 -6.81 -24.34 -17.78
C VAL A 22 -6.30 -23.08 -18.46
N ALA A 23 -6.73 -21.91 -17.95
CA ALA A 23 -6.22 -20.62 -18.38
C ALA A 23 -5.53 -19.92 -17.22
N ARG A 24 -4.34 -19.34 -17.47
CA ARG A 24 -3.55 -18.59 -16.51
C ARG A 24 -3.64 -17.09 -16.80
N PHE A 25 -3.94 -16.31 -15.79
CA PHE A 25 -4.07 -14.86 -15.89
C PHE A 25 -3.14 -14.15 -14.93
N VAL A 26 -2.72 -12.94 -15.30
CA VAL A 26 -2.23 -11.92 -14.38
C VAL A 26 -3.35 -10.90 -14.22
N ILE A 27 -3.71 -10.64 -12.97
CA ILE A 27 -4.80 -9.72 -12.64
C ILE A 27 -4.27 -8.71 -11.63
N GLU A 28 -4.52 -7.46 -11.94
CA GLU A 28 -4.29 -6.35 -11.05
C GLU A 28 -5.61 -5.67 -10.75
N CYS A 29 -5.94 -5.50 -9.47
CA CYS A 29 -7.25 -5.03 -9.06
C CYS A 29 -7.21 -4.25 -7.73
N SER A 30 -8.27 -3.49 -7.50
CA SER A 30 -8.48 -2.78 -6.24
C SER A 30 -8.62 -3.74 -5.06
N SER A 31 -8.37 -3.20 -3.86
CA SER A 31 -8.61 -3.91 -2.60
C SER A 31 -10.08 -4.36 -2.50
N GLY A 32 -10.29 -5.54 -1.92
CA GLY A 32 -11.64 -6.11 -1.79
C GLY A 32 -12.11 -6.93 -2.98
N THR A 33 -11.38 -6.96 -4.10
CA THR A 33 -11.73 -7.76 -5.28
C THR A 33 -11.56 -9.25 -4.99
N TYR A 34 -12.64 -10.01 -5.19
CA TYR A 34 -12.62 -11.47 -5.08
C TYR A 34 -12.28 -12.11 -6.43
N ILE A 35 -11.05 -12.60 -6.57
CA ILE A 35 -10.60 -13.27 -7.83
C ILE A 35 -11.45 -14.49 -8.17
N ARG A 36 -12.02 -15.16 -7.16
CA ARG A 36 -12.96 -16.28 -7.37
C ARG A 36 -14.22 -15.83 -8.10
N SER A 37 -14.74 -14.64 -7.78
CA SER A 37 -15.92 -14.09 -8.47
C SER A 37 -15.61 -13.73 -9.91
N LEU A 38 -14.42 -13.17 -10.18
CA LEU A 38 -13.98 -12.89 -11.56
C LEU A 38 -13.86 -14.18 -12.39
N ALA A 39 -13.33 -15.25 -11.81
CA ALA A 39 -13.26 -16.55 -12.49
C ALA A 39 -14.66 -17.11 -12.81
N HIS A 40 -15.58 -17.03 -11.85
CA HIS A 40 -16.97 -17.46 -12.03
C HIS A 40 -17.67 -16.65 -13.12
N GLU A 41 -17.64 -15.33 -13.06
CA GLU A 41 -18.25 -14.46 -14.07
C GLU A 41 -17.68 -14.68 -15.48
N MET A 42 -16.38 -14.91 -15.57
CA MET A 42 -15.75 -15.27 -16.85
C MET A 42 -16.31 -16.58 -17.39
N GLY A 43 -16.43 -17.60 -16.56
CA GLY A 43 -16.99 -18.89 -16.94
C GLY A 43 -18.44 -18.79 -17.39
N GLU A 44 -19.25 -17.99 -16.72
CA GLU A 44 -20.64 -17.71 -17.11
C GLU A 44 -20.71 -17.00 -18.49
N LYS A 45 -19.87 -15.99 -18.71
CA LYS A 45 -19.81 -15.28 -20.00
C LYS A 45 -19.35 -16.16 -21.15
N LEU A 46 -18.50 -17.15 -20.88
CA LEU A 46 -18.05 -18.14 -21.88
C LEU A 46 -19.04 -19.29 -22.07
N GLY A 47 -20.06 -19.41 -21.21
CA GLY A 47 -21.07 -20.46 -21.28
C GLY A 47 -20.61 -21.85 -20.85
N CYS A 48 -19.41 -21.97 -20.29
CA CYS A 48 -18.83 -23.27 -19.88
C CYS A 48 -18.62 -23.37 -18.35
N GLY A 49 -18.86 -22.29 -17.60
CA GLY A 49 -18.50 -22.21 -16.18
C GLY A 49 -16.98 -22.17 -15.99
N ALA A 50 -16.54 -21.65 -14.84
CA ALA A 50 -15.15 -21.72 -14.44
C ALA A 50 -15.00 -21.67 -12.93
N HIS A 51 -13.88 -22.14 -12.41
CA HIS A 51 -13.51 -22.03 -11.02
C HIS A 51 -12.00 -21.80 -10.90
N LEU A 52 -11.59 -21.22 -9.79
CA LEU A 52 -10.20 -20.96 -9.50
C LEU A 52 -9.54 -22.23 -8.95
N THR A 53 -8.48 -22.72 -9.61
CA THR A 53 -7.70 -23.87 -9.18
C THR A 53 -6.51 -23.47 -8.31
N GLU A 54 -5.89 -22.35 -8.63
CA GLU A 54 -4.71 -21.82 -7.94
C GLU A 54 -4.74 -20.30 -7.95
N ILE A 55 -4.21 -19.68 -6.89
CA ILE A 55 -3.99 -18.24 -6.80
C ILE A 55 -2.65 -17.97 -6.12
N SER A 56 -1.85 -17.10 -6.72
CA SER A 56 -0.63 -16.58 -6.12
C SER A 56 -0.67 -15.07 -6.11
N ARG A 57 -0.46 -14.48 -4.94
CA ARG A 57 -0.35 -13.03 -4.81
C ARG A 57 1.11 -12.62 -5.00
N THR A 58 1.39 -11.88 -6.05
CA THR A 58 2.74 -11.48 -6.43
C THR A 58 3.14 -10.09 -5.92
N ALA A 59 2.15 -9.23 -5.63
CA ALA A 59 2.40 -7.91 -5.07
C ALA A 59 1.21 -7.40 -4.24
N VAL A 60 1.49 -6.49 -3.30
CA VAL A 60 0.50 -5.71 -2.54
C VAL A 60 1.08 -4.33 -2.28
N GLY A 61 0.50 -3.29 -2.90
CA GLY A 61 1.03 -1.93 -2.78
C GLY A 61 2.50 -1.87 -3.23
N GLU A 62 3.37 -1.41 -2.34
CA GLU A 62 4.82 -1.29 -2.60
C GLU A 62 5.62 -2.58 -2.40
N PHE A 63 4.98 -3.66 -1.95
CA PHE A 63 5.65 -4.92 -1.62
C PHE A 63 5.44 -5.94 -2.72
N SER A 64 6.55 -6.55 -3.20
CA SER A 64 6.53 -7.65 -4.16
C SER A 64 6.89 -8.98 -3.49
N LEU A 65 6.49 -10.09 -4.12
CA LEU A 65 6.82 -11.43 -3.66
C LEU A 65 8.33 -11.69 -3.63
N ASP A 66 9.09 -11.05 -4.52
CA ASP A 66 10.55 -11.19 -4.58
C ASP A 66 11.26 -10.63 -3.34
N GLN A 67 10.59 -9.76 -2.59
CA GLN A 67 11.09 -9.19 -1.33
C GLN A 67 10.66 -10.01 -0.11
N ALA A 68 9.77 -10.99 -0.30
CA ALA A 68 9.25 -11.79 0.79
C ALA A 68 10.28 -12.83 1.25
N LEU A 69 10.39 -13.00 2.56
CA LEU A 69 11.23 -14.02 3.19
C LEU A 69 10.36 -15.18 3.66
N LYS A 70 10.91 -16.40 3.57
CA LYS A 70 10.27 -17.57 4.14
C LYS A 70 10.40 -17.56 5.66
N LEU A 71 9.48 -18.24 6.35
CA LEU A 71 9.51 -18.32 7.82
C LEU A 71 10.80 -18.95 8.35
N GLU A 72 11.34 -19.94 7.62
CA GLU A 72 12.59 -20.60 7.96
C GLU A 72 13.78 -19.64 7.91
N GLU A 73 13.82 -18.77 6.90
CA GLU A 73 14.87 -17.73 6.73
C GLU A 73 14.79 -16.69 7.85
N LEU A 74 13.57 -16.28 8.23
CA LEU A 74 13.36 -15.38 9.36
C LEU A 74 13.79 -16.01 10.70
N ALA A 75 13.46 -17.29 10.90
CA ALA A 75 13.87 -18.03 12.10
C ALA A 75 15.38 -18.17 12.18
N GLU A 76 16.06 -18.40 11.06
CA GLU A 76 17.51 -18.46 11.00
C GLU A 76 18.15 -17.08 11.26
N ALA A 77 17.62 -16.03 10.65
CA ALA A 77 18.07 -14.66 10.89
C ALA A 77 17.93 -14.26 12.37
N ALA A 78 16.84 -14.67 13.02
CA ALA A 78 16.63 -14.42 14.45
C ALA A 78 17.67 -15.14 15.32
N ARG A 79 17.94 -16.42 15.03
CA ARG A 79 18.98 -17.20 15.74
C ARG A 79 20.37 -16.60 15.59
N ASN A 80 20.66 -16.03 14.44
CA ASN A 80 21.94 -15.40 14.10
C ASN A 80 22.03 -13.92 14.54
N GLY A 81 21.03 -13.38 15.24
CA GLY A 81 20.98 -11.98 15.68
C GLY A 81 20.82 -10.97 14.51
N LYS A 82 20.43 -11.42 13.32
CA LYS A 82 20.25 -10.61 12.10
C LYS A 82 18.80 -10.26 11.78
N PHE A 83 17.86 -10.52 12.70
CA PHE A 83 16.44 -10.28 12.48
C PHE A 83 16.12 -8.83 12.06
N ALA A 84 16.84 -7.85 12.64
CA ALA A 84 16.66 -6.44 12.30
C ALA A 84 16.91 -6.12 10.82
N CYS A 85 17.73 -6.92 10.11
CA CYS A 85 17.99 -6.76 8.68
C CYS A 85 16.82 -7.24 7.81
N CYS A 86 15.93 -8.06 8.38
CA CYS A 86 14.75 -8.60 7.70
C CYS A 86 13.52 -7.68 7.84
N VAL A 87 13.61 -6.65 8.68
CA VAL A 87 12.51 -5.73 8.96
C VAL A 87 12.64 -4.48 8.09
N ILE A 88 11.58 -4.19 7.34
CA ILE A 88 11.50 -2.94 6.58
C ILE A 88 11.26 -1.80 7.57
N LYS A 89 12.15 -0.81 7.56
CA LYS A 89 12.02 0.36 8.44
C LYS A 89 10.84 1.23 8.02
N LEU A 90 10.19 1.86 9.00
CA LEU A 90 9.05 2.75 8.78
C LEU A 90 9.36 3.88 7.79
N GLU A 91 10.61 4.37 7.78
CA GLU A 91 11.06 5.43 6.88
C GLU A 91 10.97 5.07 5.40
N HIS A 92 10.95 3.77 5.08
CA HIS A 92 10.86 3.27 3.71
C HIS A 92 9.43 2.97 3.26
N LEU A 93 8.45 3.05 4.18
CA LEU A 93 7.06 2.79 3.85
C LEU A 93 6.40 3.96 3.11
N LEU A 94 5.42 3.63 2.27
CA LEU A 94 4.59 4.59 1.54
C LEU A 94 5.40 5.60 0.70
N PRO A 95 6.40 5.15 -0.09
CA PRO A 95 7.31 6.05 -0.80
C PRO A 95 6.60 6.96 -1.82
N ASN A 96 5.40 6.57 -2.26
CA ASN A 96 4.58 7.34 -3.19
C ASN A 96 3.91 8.56 -2.54
N PHE A 97 3.81 8.59 -1.21
CA PHE A 97 3.29 9.76 -0.54
C PHE A 97 4.34 10.86 -0.46
N PRO A 98 3.94 12.11 -0.70
CA PRO A 98 4.83 13.24 -0.47
C PRO A 98 5.31 13.27 0.98
N SER A 99 6.41 13.94 1.23
CA SER A 99 7.01 13.99 2.56
C SER A 99 7.40 15.41 2.97
N VAL A 100 7.52 15.62 4.26
CA VAL A 100 8.01 16.84 4.86
C VAL A 100 8.91 16.52 6.04
N THR A 101 10.02 17.27 6.18
CA THR A 101 10.85 17.25 7.39
C THR A 101 10.49 18.47 8.26
N VAL A 102 10.09 18.21 9.49
CA VAL A 102 9.64 19.26 10.40
C VAL A 102 10.69 19.62 11.44
N LEU A 103 10.64 20.89 11.91
CA LEU A 103 11.46 21.39 13.00
C LEU A 103 11.00 20.82 14.36
N PRO A 104 11.86 20.79 15.40
CA PRO A 104 11.51 20.21 16.71
C PRO A 104 10.26 20.79 17.36
N VAL A 105 10.00 22.08 17.16
CA VAL A 105 8.79 22.74 17.69
C VAL A 105 7.52 22.18 17.04
N VAL A 106 7.57 21.92 15.72
CA VAL A 106 6.45 21.33 14.98
C VAL A 106 6.36 19.83 15.27
N GLU A 107 7.51 19.13 15.39
CA GLU A 107 7.55 17.72 15.79
C GLU A 107 6.77 17.48 17.08
N LYS A 108 6.99 18.28 18.11
CA LYS A 108 6.25 18.18 19.38
C LYS A 108 4.73 18.23 19.16
N ARG A 109 4.26 19.18 18.34
CA ARG A 109 2.83 19.30 18.01
C ARG A 109 2.30 18.08 17.25
N VAL A 110 3.08 17.59 16.27
CA VAL A 110 2.74 16.40 15.49
C VAL A 110 2.60 15.18 16.39
N ARG A 111 3.55 14.98 17.32
CA ARG A 111 3.53 13.85 18.27
C ARG A 111 2.36 13.88 19.24
N HIS A 112 1.81 15.07 19.53
CA HIS A 112 0.55 15.23 20.29
C HIS A 112 -0.70 15.15 19.40
N GLY A 113 -0.56 14.80 18.12
CA GLY A 113 -1.69 14.70 17.19
C GLY A 113 -2.30 16.06 16.81
N SER A 114 -1.62 17.18 17.09
CA SER A 114 -2.13 18.53 16.82
C SER A 114 -1.91 18.92 15.36
N LYS A 115 -2.81 19.72 14.80
CA LYS A 115 -2.68 20.29 13.45
C LYS A 115 -1.41 21.12 13.32
N PHE A 116 -0.80 21.04 12.14
CA PHE A 116 0.40 21.81 11.79
C PHE A 116 0.32 22.34 10.37
N THR A 117 1.05 23.39 10.09
CA THR A 117 1.11 24.05 8.78
C THR A 117 2.51 23.89 8.20
N ILE A 118 2.59 23.69 6.89
CA ILE A 118 3.85 23.60 6.14
C ILE A 118 3.90 24.66 5.04
N THR A 119 5.11 25.00 4.61
CA THR A 119 5.35 25.78 3.40
C THR A 119 5.56 24.87 2.20
N LEU A 120 5.25 25.35 0.99
CA LEU A 120 5.44 24.55 -0.23
C LEU A 120 6.90 24.15 -0.44
N SER A 121 7.85 24.99 -0.02
CA SER A 121 9.28 24.70 -0.09
C SER A 121 9.74 23.53 0.80
N GLN A 122 8.95 23.14 1.79
CA GLN A 122 9.24 22.00 2.68
C GLN A 122 8.70 20.69 2.13
N LEU A 123 7.79 20.75 1.15
CA LEU A 123 7.15 19.57 0.59
C LEU A 123 8.11 18.90 -0.40
N GLN A 124 8.42 17.64 -0.14
CA GLN A 124 9.16 16.79 -1.06
C GLN A 124 8.17 15.87 -1.78
N PRO A 125 8.19 15.81 -3.12
CA PRO A 125 7.30 14.92 -3.88
C PRO A 125 7.58 13.47 -3.50
N GLY A 126 6.54 12.64 -3.51
CA GLY A 126 6.67 11.20 -3.41
C GLY A 126 7.33 10.62 -4.67
N ARG A 127 7.70 9.34 -4.64
CA ARG A 127 8.15 8.64 -5.83
C ARG A 127 7.00 8.58 -6.84
N THR A 128 7.27 8.95 -8.08
CA THR A 128 6.30 8.88 -9.19
C THR A 128 6.30 7.52 -9.86
N GLU A 129 7.35 6.74 -9.69
CA GLU A 129 7.44 5.40 -10.27
C GLU A 129 7.14 4.35 -9.19
N PRO A 130 6.15 3.47 -9.44
CA PRO A 130 5.97 2.28 -8.61
C PRO A 130 7.20 1.39 -8.74
N PRO A 131 7.62 0.66 -7.70
CA PRO A 131 8.62 -0.37 -7.83
C PRO A 131 8.17 -1.42 -8.86
N PRO A 132 9.08 -2.05 -9.61
CA PRO A 132 8.72 -3.03 -10.63
C PRO A 132 7.83 -4.12 -10.01
N GLY A 133 6.61 -4.27 -10.55
CA GLY A 133 5.59 -5.21 -10.08
C GLY A 133 4.66 -4.69 -8.99
N ALA A 134 4.80 -3.45 -8.54
CA ALA A 134 3.86 -2.80 -7.63
C ALA A 134 3.08 -1.74 -8.38
N THR A 135 1.79 -1.85 -8.33
CA THR A 135 0.88 -0.92 -8.99
C THR A 135 0.46 0.20 -8.05
N THR A 136 0.34 1.35 -8.62
CA THR A 136 -0.26 2.51 -7.96
C THR A 136 -1.71 2.17 -7.65
N GLN A 137 -2.04 1.89 -6.40
CA GLN A 137 -3.44 1.76 -5.98
C GLN A 137 -4.11 3.12 -6.17
N LEU A 138 -4.80 3.27 -7.29
CA LEU A 138 -5.89 4.23 -7.39
C LEU A 138 -7.03 3.62 -6.57
N ASP A 139 -7.18 4.06 -5.32
CA ASP A 139 -8.36 3.73 -4.53
C ASP A 139 -9.58 4.24 -5.31
N SER A 140 -10.37 3.33 -5.83
CA SER A 140 -11.69 3.59 -6.43
C SER A 140 -12.66 3.95 -5.31
N GLY A 141 -12.64 5.19 -4.88
CA GLY A 141 -13.48 5.74 -3.81
C GLY A 141 -13.52 7.26 -3.89
N GLU A 142 -14.31 7.90 -3.03
CA GLU A 142 -14.31 9.34 -2.88
C GLU A 142 -12.86 9.87 -2.77
N PRO A 143 -12.54 11.05 -3.37
CA PRO A 143 -11.19 11.59 -3.37
C PRO A 143 -10.72 11.78 -1.93
N LYS A 144 -9.89 10.84 -1.46
CA LYS A 144 -9.31 10.92 -0.13
C LYS A 144 -8.40 12.14 -0.04
N PRO A 145 -8.38 12.84 1.09
CA PRO A 145 -7.50 13.98 1.26
C PRO A 145 -6.04 13.55 1.06
N PRO A 146 -5.21 14.38 0.41
CA PRO A 146 -3.82 14.04 0.15
C PRO A 146 -3.08 13.76 1.44
N ARG A 147 -2.41 12.62 1.48
CA ARG A 147 -1.62 12.13 2.62
C ARG A 147 -0.18 12.60 2.52
N LEU A 148 0.44 12.79 3.67
CA LEU A 148 1.78 13.30 3.82
C LEU A 148 2.55 12.47 4.85
N ARG A 149 3.79 12.07 4.52
CA ARG A 149 4.73 11.49 5.48
C ARG A 149 5.46 12.60 6.21
N VAL A 150 5.49 12.55 7.53
CA VAL A 150 6.13 13.56 8.37
C VAL A 150 7.38 12.98 9.01
N PHE A 151 8.52 13.57 8.69
CA PHE A 151 9.83 13.19 9.22
C PHE A 151 10.35 14.24 10.21
N ASN A 152 11.08 13.80 11.20
CA ASN A 152 11.86 14.70 12.04
C ASN A 152 13.23 15.00 11.40
N GLN A 153 14.04 15.85 12.05
CA GLN A 153 15.38 16.22 11.54
C GLN A 153 16.38 15.03 11.51
N GLN A 154 16.13 13.97 12.28
CA GLN A 154 16.89 12.74 12.25
C GLN A 154 16.43 11.76 11.16
N GLN A 155 15.57 12.21 10.24
CA GLN A 155 14.99 11.40 9.17
C GLN A 155 14.19 10.18 9.66
N LYS A 156 13.64 10.23 10.88
CA LYS A 156 12.72 9.25 11.41
C LYS A 156 11.29 9.63 11.02
N LEU A 157 10.51 8.68 10.50
CA LEU A 157 9.09 8.87 10.24
C LEU A 157 8.33 8.97 11.57
N ILE A 158 7.70 10.11 11.81
CA ILE A 158 7.00 10.39 13.08
C ILE A 158 5.49 10.39 12.95
N ALA A 159 4.95 10.63 11.74
CA ALA A 159 3.51 10.58 11.51
C ALA A 159 3.17 10.43 10.03
N ILE A 160 1.94 9.95 9.80
CA ILE A 160 1.21 10.15 8.55
C ILE A 160 0.12 11.19 8.85
N ALA A 161 0.00 12.19 7.99
CA ALA A 161 -0.97 13.26 8.14
C ALA A 161 -1.84 13.43 6.90
N GLU A 162 -3.05 13.91 7.08
CA GLU A 162 -3.99 14.22 5.99
C GLU A 162 -4.24 15.73 5.91
N ALA A 163 -4.40 16.23 4.69
CA ALA A 163 -4.71 17.63 4.49
C ALA A 163 -6.14 17.94 4.98
N VAL A 164 -6.27 18.97 5.82
CA VAL A 164 -7.58 19.47 6.31
C VAL A 164 -8.01 20.69 5.50
N VAL A 165 -7.07 21.60 5.28
CA VAL A 165 -7.20 22.75 4.38
C VAL A 165 -5.85 22.97 3.71
N PRO A 166 -5.75 23.81 2.66
CA PRO A 166 -4.49 24.05 2.00
C PRO A 166 -3.36 24.36 2.99
N ARG A 167 -2.25 23.60 2.89
CA ARG A 167 -1.04 23.71 3.73
C ARG A 167 -1.22 23.35 5.20
N THR A 168 -2.39 22.93 5.65
CA THR A 168 -2.63 22.51 7.03
C THR A 168 -2.98 21.03 7.08
N TYR A 169 -2.25 20.30 7.89
CA TYR A 169 -2.34 18.85 7.99
C TYR A 169 -2.70 18.43 9.41
N GLN A 170 -3.48 17.37 9.51
CA GLN A 170 -3.82 16.69 10.75
C GLN A 170 -3.12 15.32 10.76
N PRO A 171 -2.30 15.01 11.77
CA PRO A 171 -1.79 13.67 11.96
C PRO A 171 -2.93 12.68 12.16
N THR A 172 -2.99 11.62 11.33
CA THR A 172 -3.96 10.53 11.44
C THR A 172 -3.33 9.30 12.08
N VAL A 173 -2.03 9.12 11.87
CA VAL A 173 -1.22 8.09 12.54
C VAL A 173 0.02 8.77 13.11
N VAL A 174 0.28 8.57 14.39
CA VAL A 174 1.48 9.07 15.07
C VAL A 174 2.30 7.89 15.55
N PHE A 175 3.58 7.85 15.14
CA PHE A 175 4.55 6.87 15.57
C PHE A 175 5.30 7.43 16.79
N ASP A 176 5.37 6.65 17.87
CA ASP A 176 6.06 7.03 19.10
C ASP A 176 5.50 8.37 19.69
N PRO A 177 4.19 8.39 20.04
CA PRO A 177 3.55 9.61 20.58
C PRO A 177 4.21 10.02 21.89
N LEU A 178 4.23 11.32 22.14
CA LEU A 178 4.63 11.84 23.46
C LEU A 178 3.49 11.63 24.47
N PRO A 179 3.80 11.34 25.73
CA PRO A 179 2.81 11.19 26.81
C PRO A 179 2.04 12.46 27.09
#